data_1eff33150cd38c27e2e3ff1aa946641c
#
_entry.id   1eff33150cd38c27e2e3ff1aa946641c
#
_cell.length_a   1.000
_cell.length_b   1.000
_cell.length_c   1.000
_cell.angle_alpha   90.00
_cell.angle_beta   90.00
_cell.angle_gamma   90.00
#
_symmetry.space_group_name_H-M   'P 1'
#
loop_
_entity.id
_entity.type
_entity.pdbx_description
1 polymer ?
#
loop_
_entity_poly.entity_id
_entity_poly.type
_entity_poly.pdbx_seq_one_letter_code
_entity_poly.pdbx_strand_id
1 'polypeptide(L)'
;MRRISCFLLMLTLLLTTAVVAWGTVPTDGEVTPSLVNVSRSKTATVLDKDYRSTVTLSLPSAEEKLASDVVFVLDKSTSAELEDKALALLADLKKEVTERGVMVKVGVVIFNRAADVAFPLTELTDGNYATIEAAIRKTISSGSNTHAGLLAGKKMLDGDTAVEPHRKHLIFVSDGVTYQFCKEDDHTTPYTRSFDGSLNSDGPNQCGTLSELNVQYEGVETSIPKGSIDNWMSDIAGRMETDNDNEDWDYPYTGQAPTDNSKLLKNKENVSNVEKALHLTESTYKAMQESGYQCHAVLAREIRQWGTAFMNRLAGGRAVDFNSIQHKVLYAVDKGSTVADTVGKSFDLVPGTFCLTVGGQELQYKQDGNVTYFGGDQNESNYRFKIEYDGAADSFTWEINEPVSNFAPVKLSYTVKLAGTPAAGTHGVMDLNGDGYVDDTTTLVDVSKALYTNESAILTPVATVGGQGEALEFPKPSVSYTAAAYYYSEPPASVKRTVSPTTFDAGIAVYAEAAALSLAGAVKLCGRRGRRDA
;
A
#
# COMPACT_ATOMS: atom_id res chain seq x y z
N MET A 1 48.27 12.68 25.19
CA MET A 1 48.09 12.88 23.75
C MET A 1 47.97 11.57 22.96
N ARG A 2 47.44 10.46 23.53
CA ARG A 2 47.30 9.17 22.80
C ARG A 2 45.84 8.67 22.73
N ARG A 3 44.86 9.46 23.17
CA ARG A 3 43.41 9.06 23.15
C ARG A 3 42.57 9.86 22.15
N ILE A 4 43.11 10.83 21.45
CA ILE A 4 42.40 11.65 20.45
C ILE A 4 42.59 11.09 19.03
N SER A 5 43.65 10.33 18.77
CA SER A 5 43.91 9.74 17.43
C SER A 5 43.02 8.56 17.08
N CYS A 6 42.44 7.85 18.05
CA CYS A 6 41.54 6.72 17.73
C CYS A 6 40.09 7.17 17.38
N PHE A 7 39.65 8.33 17.84
CA PHE A 7 38.32 8.86 17.51
C PHE A 7 38.27 9.48 16.10
N LEU A 8 39.38 10.03 15.62
CA LEU A 8 39.41 10.55 14.25
C LEU A 8 39.53 9.43 13.19
N LEU A 9 40.11 8.28 13.54
CA LEU A 9 40.20 7.15 12.61
C LEU A 9 38.88 6.38 12.46
N MET A 10 38.00 6.38 13.50
CA MET A 10 36.65 5.78 13.39
C MET A 10 35.66 6.70 12.65
N LEU A 11 35.85 8.02 12.72
CA LEU A 11 34.99 8.95 12.00
C LEU A 11 35.31 9.01 10.50
N THR A 12 36.56 8.73 10.11
CA THR A 12 36.93 8.65 8.69
C THR A 12 36.58 7.32 8.05
N LEU A 13 36.38 6.25 8.82
CA LEU A 13 35.94 4.94 8.27
C LEU A 13 34.42 4.88 8.06
N LEU A 14 33.64 5.73 8.74
CA LEU A 14 32.17 5.83 8.56
C LEU A 14 31.74 6.77 7.41
N LEU A 15 32.69 7.55 6.86
CA LEU A 15 32.43 8.47 5.74
C LEU A 15 32.86 7.92 4.37
N THR A 16 33.52 6.74 4.32
CA THR A 16 34.01 6.15 3.05
C THR A 16 33.15 5.04 2.48
N THR A 17 31.99 4.72 3.09
CA THR A 17 31.06 3.72 2.54
C THR A 17 29.80 4.30 1.88
N ALA A 18 29.73 5.62 1.71
CA ALA A 18 28.64 6.29 1.01
C ALA A 18 29.08 6.94 -0.32
N VAL A 19 30.07 6.36 -1.01
CA VAL A 19 30.25 6.60 -2.45
C VAL A 19 29.58 5.44 -3.17
N VAL A 20 28.28 5.51 -3.25
CA VAL A 20 27.53 4.71 -4.22
C VAL A 20 27.96 5.19 -5.59
N ALA A 21 28.56 4.29 -6.33
CA ALA A 21 28.92 4.44 -7.72
C ALA A 21 27.73 5.05 -8.49
N TRP A 22 27.98 6.17 -9.14
CA TRP A 22 27.14 6.61 -10.23
C TRP A 22 27.29 5.58 -11.34
N GLY A 23 26.34 4.65 -11.35
CA GLY A 23 26.25 3.60 -12.35
C GLY A 23 26.07 4.23 -13.71
N THR A 24 26.82 3.72 -14.66
CA THR A 24 26.62 3.87 -16.09
C THR A 24 25.14 3.71 -16.43
N VAL A 25 24.63 4.67 -17.24
CA VAL A 25 23.31 4.60 -17.84
C VAL A 25 23.16 3.24 -18.53
N PRO A 26 22.19 2.39 -18.18
CA PRO A 26 21.92 1.17 -18.92
C PRO A 26 21.32 1.55 -20.28
N THR A 27 22.00 1.20 -21.34
CA THR A 27 21.43 1.11 -22.68
C THR A 27 20.66 -0.20 -22.72
N ASP A 28 19.36 -0.08 -23.04
CA ASP A 28 18.34 -1.11 -23.23
C ASP A 28 17.56 -1.53 -21.96
N GLY A 29 16.37 -0.94 -21.83
CA GLY A 29 15.12 -1.63 -21.52
C GLY A 29 14.96 -2.35 -20.17
N GLU A 30 15.84 -2.18 -19.17
CA GLU A 30 15.54 -2.69 -17.83
C GLU A 30 14.52 -1.78 -17.12
N VAL A 31 13.29 -2.27 -17.09
CA VAL A 31 12.24 -1.77 -16.22
C VAL A 31 12.74 -1.95 -14.78
N THR A 32 13.13 -0.85 -14.12
CA THR A 32 13.34 -0.88 -12.67
C THR A 32 12.06 -1.42 -12.03
N PRO A 33 12.12 -2.50 -11.21
CA PRO A 33 10.95 -3.01 -10.53
C PRO A 33 10.37 -1.88 -9.68
N SER A 34 9.13 -1.49 -9.94
CA SER A 34 8.44 -0.58 -9.03
C SER A 34 8.42 -1.25 -7.66
N LEU A 35 8.84 -0.55 -6.62
CA LEU A 35 8.75 -0.98 -5.23
C LEU A 35 7.28 -1.35 -4.95
N VAL A 36 6.96 -2.64 -5.06
CA VAL A 36 5.65 -3.16 -4.71
C VAL A 36 5.66 -3.32 -3.20
N ASN A 37 5.21 -2.29 -2.50
CA ASN A 37 4.98 -2.42 -1.06
C ASN A 37 3.67 -3.16 -0.84
N VAL A 38 3.76 -4.47 -0.63
CA VAL A 38 2.60 -5.31 -0.32
C VAL A 38 2.31 -5.22 1.17
N SER A 39 1.11 -4.76 1.51
CA SER A 39 0.59 -4.79 2.87
C SER A 39 0.56 -6.24 3.37
N ARG A 40 1.12 -6.49 4.56
CA ARG A 40 1.23 -7.83 5.13
C ARG A 40 1.32 -7.77 6.65
N SER A 41 0.80 -8.79 7.32
CA SER A 41 0.96 -8.95 8.76
C SER A 41 1.25 -10.41 9.12
N LYS A 42 1.92 -10.60 10.24
CA LYS A 42 2.12 -11.88 10.89
C LYS A 42 1.89 -11.70 12.38
N THR A 43 0.99 -12.47 12.94
CA THR A 43 0.59 -12.39 14.36
C THR A 43 0.70 -13.75 15.02
N ALA A 44 0.77 -13.77 16.35
CA ALA A 44 0.79 -14.98 17.16
C ALA A 44 -0.14 -14.83 18.36
N THR A 45 -0.90 -15.88 18.68
CA THR A 45 -1.73 -15.91 19.89
C THR A 45 -0.90 -16.13 21.13
N VAL A 46 -1.42 -15.73 22.29
CA VAL A 46 -0.86 -16.12 23.59
C VAL A 46 -0.71 -17.64 23.66
N LEU A 47 0.39 -18.14 24.27
CA LEU A 47 0.57 -19.56 24.49
C LEU A 47 -0.55 -20.14 25.35
N ASP A 48 -1.13 -21.23 24.90
CA ASP A 48 -2.16 -21.95 25.64
C ASP A 48 -1.54 -22.80 26.79
N LYS A 49 -2.38 -23.56 27.52
CA LYS A 49 -1.95 -24.45 28.61
C LYS A 49 -0.99 -25.57 28.17
N ASP A 50 -0.97 -25.89 26.89
CA ASP A 50 -0.10 -26.92 26.28
C ASP A 50 1.12 -26.29 25.60
N TYR A 51 1.36 -24.99 25.86
CA TYR A 51 2.44 -24.16 25.31
C TYR A 51 2.39 -24.09 23.77
N ARG A 52 1.18 -23.96 23.21
CA ARG A 52 0.94 -23.80 21.77
C ARG A 52 0.49 -22.39 21.46
N SER A 53 0.89 -21.87 20.31
CA SER A 53 0.43 -20.61 19.74
C SER A 53 -0.05 -20.84 18.31
N THR A 54 -1.11 -20.16 17.92
CA THR A 54 -1.53 -20.07 16.53
C THR A 54 -0.87 -18.86 15.90
N VAL A 55 -0.07 -19.10 14.87
CA VAL A 55 0.57 -18.07 14.07
C VAL A 55 -0.25 -17.85 12.81
N THR A 56 -0.48 -16.59 12.43
CA THR A 56 -1.29 -16.23 11.23
C THR A 56 -0.54 -15.22 10.38
N LEU A 57 -0.29 -15.57 9.12
CA LEU A 57 0.16 -14.66 8.07
C LEU A 57 -1.06 -14.15 7.30
N SER A 58 -1.06 -12.86 6.93
CA SER A 58 -2.13 -12.27 6.14
C SER A 58 -1.59 -11.42 4.99
N LEU A 59 -2.20 -11.53 3.83
CA LEU A 59 -1.99 -10.73 2.63
C LEU A 59 -3.37 -10.31 2.06
N PRO A 60 -3.72 -9.01 1.99
CA PRO A 60 -3.12 -7.90 2.72
C PRO A 60 -3.15 -8.08 4.24
N SER A 61 -2.53 -7.16 5.00
CA SER A 61 -2.50 -7.20 6.46
C SER A 61 -3.90 -7.36 7.07
N ALA A 62 -4.03 -8.25 8.05
CA ALA A 62 -5.30 -8.45 8.77
C ALA A 62 -5.65 -7.29 9.71
N GLU A 63 -4.68 -6.44 10.04
CA GLU A 63 -4.81 -5.29 10.95
C GLU A 63 -5.23 -4.02 10.21
N GLU A 64 -5.15 -4.06 8.88
CA GLU A 64 -5.47 -2.94 8.02
C GLU A 64 -6.98 -2.87 7.71
N LYS A 65 -7.52 -1.65 7.73
CA LYS A 65 -8.86 -1.41 7.19
C LYS A 65 -8.77 -1.47 5.67
N LEU A 66 -9.39 -2.47 5.07
CA LEU A 66 -9.35 -2.70 3.62
C LEU A 66 -10.28 -1.76 2.82
N ALA A 67 -10.62 -0.57 3.36
CA ALA A 67 -11.25 0.50 2.61
C ALA A 67 -10.26 1.10 1.60
N SER A 68 -10.73 1.43 0.40
CA SER A 68 -9.88 2.06 -0.63
C SER A 68 -10.62 3.18 -1.33
N ASP A 69 -9.86 4.22 -1.70
CA ASP A 69 -10.35 5.33 -2.51
C ASP A 69 -9.80 5.20 -3.93
N VAL A 70 -10.66 5.33 -4.93
CA VAL A 70 -10.29 5.32 -6.35
C VAL A 70 -10.83 6.57 -7.00
N VAL A 71 -9.95 7.47 -7.43
CA VAL A 71 -10.32 8.71 -8.09
C VAL A 71 -9.88 8.67 -9.55
N PHE A 72 -10.86 8.71 -10.46
CA PHE A 72 -10.63 8.89 -11.88
C PHE A 72 -10.47 10.38 -12.19
N VAL A 73 -9.36 10.75 -12.82
CA VAL A 73 -9.09 12.12 -13.31
C VAL A 73 -8.95 12.05 -14.82
N LEU A 74 -9.99 12.43 -15.54
CA LEU A 74 -10.16 12.15 -16.96
C LEU A 74 -10.06 13.42 -17.80
N ASP A 75 -9.09 13.45 -18.70
CA ASP A 75 -8.95 14.46 -19.74
C ASP A 75 -10.06 14.27 -20.78
N LYS A 76 -10.97 15.21 -20.88
CA LYS A 76 -12.11 15.14 -21.80
C LYS A 76 -11.81 15.67 -23.20
N SER A 77 -10.56 16.07 -23.46
CA SER A 77 -10.06 16.28 -24.82
C SER A 77 -9.77 14.96 -25.55
N THR A 78 -9.83 13.81 -24.85
CA THR A 78 -9.41 12.49 -25.31
C THR A 78 -10.54 11.63 -25.89
N SER A 79 -10.21 10.46 -26.43
CA SER A 79 -11.14 9.55 -27.10
C SER A 79 -11.98 8.71 -26.15
N ALA A 80 -13.18 8.29 -26.60
CA ALA A 80 -14.12 7.42 -25.86
C ALA A 80 -13.57 6.04 -25.47
N GLU A 81 -12.50 5.56 -26.12
CA GLU A 81 -11.91 4.24 -25.85
C GLU A 81 -11.42 4.09 -24.39
N LEU A 82 -10.91 5.17 -23.81
CA LEU A 82 -10.46 5.16 -22.41
C LEU A 82 -11.59 5.24 -21.39
N GLU A 83 -12.72 5.82 -21.79
CA GLU A 83 -13.93 5.81 -20.96
C GLU A 83 -14.40 4.37 -20.73
N ASP A 84 -14.40 3.54 -21.79
CA ASP A 84 -14.80 2.12 -21.68
C ASP A 84 -13.85 1.33 -20.77
N LYS A 85 -12.55 1.62 -20.79
CA LYS A 85 -11.60 1.01 -19.84
C LYS A 85 -11.82 1.46 -18.41
N ALA A 86 -12.08 2.74 -18.17
CA ALA A 86 -12.44 3.25 -16.84
C ALA A 86 -13.73 2.61 -16.32
N LEU A 87 -14.71 2.40 -17.19
CA LEU A 87 -15.96 1.71 -16.88
C LEU A 87 -15.74 0.22 -16.59
N ALA A 88 -14.83 -0.45 -17.30
CA ALA A 88 -14.48 -1.84 -16.99
C ALA A 88 -13.89 -1.96 -15.58
N LEU A 89 -12.95 -1.08 -15.20
CA LEU A 89 -12.43 -1.07 -13.83
C LEU A 89 -13.53 -0.76 -12.80
N LEU A 90 -14.42 0.19 -13.08
CA LEU A 90 -15.56 0.48 -12.20
C LEU A 90 -16.45 -0.76 -12.00
N ALA A 91 -16.69 -1.54 -13.06
CA ALA A 91 -17.47 -2.78 -12.99
C ALA A 91 -16.78 -3.84 -12.12
N ASP A 92 -15.46 -3.99 -12.22
CA ASP A 92 -14.70 -4.91 -11.40
C ASP A 92 -14.67 -4.48 -9.93
N LEU A 93 -14.48 -3.19 -9.65
CA LEU A 93 -14.60 -2.65 -8.29
C LEU A 93 -15.99 -2.93 -7.70
N LYS A 94 -17.04 -2.75 -8.52
CA LYS A 94 -18.41 -3.06 -8.12
C LYS A 94 -18.58 -4.54 -7.78
N LYS A 95 -17.97 -5.42 -8.54
CA LYS A 95 -17.96 -6.87 -8.29
C LYS A 95 -17.30 -7.18 -6.93
N GLU A 96 -16.12 -6.62 -6.65
CA GLU A 96 -15.44 -6.80 -5.35
C GLU A 96 -16.32 -6.34 -4.18
N VAL A 97 -16.98 -5.17 -4.31
CA VAL A 97 -17.92 -4.66 -3.30
C VAL A 97 -19.08 -5.63 -3.08
N THR A 98 -19.69 -6.13 -4.15
CA THR A 98 -20.89 -6.98 -4.08
C THR A 98 -20.58 -8.39 -3.56
N GLU A 99 -19.49 -9.00 -4.04
CA GLU A 99 -19.16 -10.39 -3.72
C GLU A 99 -18.44 -10.54 -2.37
N ARG A 100 -17.69 -9.52 -1.95
CA ARG A 100 -16.83 -9.60 -0.76
C ARG A 100 -17.23 -8.66 0.37
N GLY A 101 -18.21 -7.76 0.13
CA GLY A 101 -18.66 -6.81 1.14
C GLY A 101 -17.60 -5.78 1.57
N VAL A 102 -16.69 -5.44 0.69
CA VAL A 102 -15.59 -4.49 0.95
C VAL A 102 -16.02 -3.05 0.69
N MET A 103 -15.37 -2.09 1.34
CA MET A 103 -15.65 -0.67 1.15
C MET A 103 -14.70 -0.09 0.10
N VAL A 104 -15.24 0.35 -1.01
CA VAL A 104 -14.52 1.13 -2.03
C VAL A 104 -15.27 2.44 -2.24
N LYS A 105 -14.58 3.57 -2.14
CA LYS A 105 -15.11 4.87 -2.53
C LYS A 105 -14.59 5.23 -3.91
N VAL A 106 -15.46 5.77 -4.74
CA VAL A 106 -15.12 6.20 -6.09
C VAL A 106 -15.43 7.68 -6.24
N GLY A 107 -14.49 8.43 -6.84
CA GLY A 107 -14.65 9.80 -7.25
C GLY A 107 -14.35 9.97 -8.74
N VAL A 108 -14.99 10.94 -9.40
CA VAL A 108 -14.75 11.26 -10.81
C VAL A 108 -14.50 12.75 -10.97
N VAL A 109 -13.32 13.08 -11.43
CA VAL A 109 -12.93 14.40 -11.88
C VAL A 109 -12.81 14.36 -13.40
N ILE A 110 -13.42 15.29 -14.08
CA ILE A 110 -13.22 15.53 -15.51
C ILE A 110 -12.61 16.91 -15.71
N PHE A 111 -11.73 17.05 -16.68
CA PHE A 111 -11.10 18.34 -16.91
C PHE A 111 -10.91 18.67 -18.39
N ASN A 112 -10.86 19.97 -18.66
CA ASN A 112 -10.41 20.58 -19.90
C ASN A 112 -9.58 21.82 -19.57
N ARG A 113 -10.15 23.04 -19.59
CA ARG A 113 -9.51 24.28 -19.12
C ARG A 113 -9.47 24.39 -17.60
N ALA A 114 -10.48 23.84 -16.95
CA ALA A 114 -10.64 23.73 -15.52
C ALA A 114 -11.11 22.33 -15.17
N ALA A 115 -11.05 21.98 -13.91
CA ALA A 115 -11.56 20.69 -13.44
C ALA A 115 -12.99 20.84 -12.90
N ASP A 116 -13.81 19.83 -13.18
CA ASP A 116 -15.15 19.64 -12.65
C ASP A 116 -15.19 18.33 -11.83
N VAL A 117 -15.63 18.41 -10.59
CA VAL A 117 -15.93 17.22 -9.76
C VAL A 117 -17.25 16.64 -10.25
N ALA A 118 -17.19 15.79 -11.27
CA ALA A 118 -18.35 15.18 -11.89
C ALA A 118 -19.08 14.22 -10.95
N PHE A 119 -18.34 13.57 -10.04
CA PHE A 119 -18.89 12.77 -8.94
C PHE A 119 -17.96 12.87 -7.72
N PRO A 120 -18.46 13.27 -6.54
CA PRO A 120 -17.66 13.37 -5.34
C PRO A 120 -17.27 11.98 -4.83
N LEU A 121 -16.14 11.89 -4.10
CA LEU A 121 -15.66 10.65 -3.51
C LEU A 121 -16.72 10.08 -2.56
N THR A 122 -17.33 8.96 -2.94
CA THR A 122 -18.48 8.37 -2.25
C THR A 122 -18.38 6.84 -2.32
N GLU A 123 -18.85 6.17 -1.29
CA GLU A 123 -18.90 4.71 -1.25
C GLU A 123 -19.67 4.15 -2.46
N LEU A 124 -19.04 3.20 -3.15
CA LEU A 124 -19.60 2.54 -4.34
C LEU A 124 -20.72 1.57 -3.92
N THR A 125 -21.92 1.81 -4.42
CA THR A 125 -23.11 1.01 -4.12
C THR A 125 -23.90 0.71 -5.40
N ASP A 126 -24.87 -0.21 -5.33
CA ASP A 126 -25.83 -0.44 -6.44
C ASP A 126 -26.60 0.84 -6.80
N GLY A 127 -26.93 1.64 -5.78
CA GLY A 127 -27.75 2.84 -5.95
C GLY A 127 -27.07 3.98 -6.70
N ASN A 128 -25.73 4.09 -6.66
CA ASN A 128 -24.99 5.19 -7.30
C ASN A 128 -24.14 4.75 -8.50
N TYR A 129 -24.05 3.46 -8.78
CA TYR A 129 -23.23 2.93 -9.89
C TYR A 129 -23.54 3.61 -11.24
N ALA A 130 -24.79 3.68 -11.64
CA ALA A 130 -25.19 4.32 -12.89
C ALA A 130 -24.88 5.83 -12.93
N THR A 131 -24.88 6.51 -11.77
CA THR A 131 -24.51 7.92 -11.68
C THR A 131 -23.00 8.10 -11.89
N ILE A 132 -22.18 7.21 -11.37
CA ILE A 132 -20.73 7.19 -11.58
C ILE A 132 -20.42 6.91 -13.06
N GLU A 133 -21.08 5.94 -13.69
CA GLU A 133 -20.96 5.69 -15.14
C GLU A 133 -21.28 6.96 -15.96
N ALA A 134 -22.38 7.63 -15.64
CA ALA A 134 -22.77 8.87 -16.30
C ALA A 134 -21.73 9.98 -16.10
N ALA A 135 -21.13 10.08 -14.93
CA ALA A 135 -20.06 11.03 -14.64
C ALA A 135 -18.79 10.76 -15.46
N ILE A 136 -18.39 9.49 -15.61
CA ILE A 136 -17.27 9.07 -16.47
C ILE A 136 -17.57 9.42 -17.94
N ARG A 137 -18.79 9.21 -18.42
CA ARG A 137 -19.20 9.50 -19.81
C ARG A 137 -19.51 10.98 -20.08
N LYS A 138 -19.56 11.83 -19.03
CA LYS A 138 -19.86 13.26 -19.20
C LYS A 138 -18.83 13.92 -20.11
N THR A 139 -19.31 14.66 -21.10
CA THR A 139 -18.47 15.42 -22.03
C THR A 139 -18.41 16.90 -21.66
N ILE A 140 -17.24 17.50 -21.81
CA ILE A 140 -17.02 18.93 -21.68
C ILE A 140 -16.18 19.41 -22.86
N SER A 141 -16.35 20.66 -23.29
CA SER A 141 -15.72 21.14 -24.53
C SER A 141 -14.39 21.82 -24.27
N SER A 142 -13.43 21.54 -25.15
CA SER A 142 -12.16 22.18 -25.50
C SER A 142 -11.27 22.80 -24.39
N GLY A 143 -9.98 22.63 -24.57
CA GLY A 143 -8.90 23.11 -23.71
C GLY A 143 -8.19 21.95 -23.02
N SER A 144 -7.00 22.20 -22.48
CA SER A 144 -6.26 21.20 -21.70
C SER A 144 -5.50 21.86 -20.56
N ASN A 145 -5.81 21.45 -19.34
CA ASN A 145 -5.21 21.90 -18.09
C ASN A 145 -5.02 20.69 -17.16
N THR A 146 -3.94 19.97 -17.38
CA THR A 146 -3.60 18.76 -16.60
C THR A 146 -3.42 19.07 -15.12
N HIS A 147 -2.89 20.26 -14.79
CA HIS A 147 -2.71 20.70 -13.41
C HIS A 147 -4.06 20.84 -12.67
N ALA A 148 -5.08 21.44 -13.33
CA ALA A 148 -6.43 21.54 -12.75
C ALA A 148 -7.01 20.17 -12.38
N GLY A 149 -6.88 19.18 -13.30
CA GLY A 149 -7.33 17.82 -13.05
C GLY A 149 -6.67 17.18 -11.83
N LEU A 150 -5.34 17.31 -11.74
CA LEU A 150 -4.58 16.76 -10.60
C LEU A 150 -4.88 17.48 -9.28
N LEU A 151 -5.02 18.81 -9.28
CA LEU A 151 -5.41 19.56 -8.08
C LEU A 151 -6.77 19.10 -7.54
N ALA A 152 -7.76 18.93 -8.42
CA ALA A 152 -9.07 18.45 -8.02
C ALA A 152 -9.03 17.02 -7.48
N GLY A 153 -8.28 16.13 -8.15
CA GLY A 153 -8.07 14.75 -7.70
C GLY A 153 -7.37 14.67 -6.35
N LYS A 154 -6.29 15.46 -6.18
CA LYS A 154 -5.56 15.56 -4.91
C LYS A 154 -6.47 16.04 -3.79
N LYS A 155 -7.17 17.16 -3.99
CA LYS A 155 -8.11 17.72 -3.00
C LYS A 155 -9.18 16.70 -2.58
N MET A 156 -9.66 15.89 -3.51
CA MET A 156 -10.64 14.84 -3.24
C MET A 156 -10.07 13.74 -2.37
N LEU A 157 -8.84 13.26 -2.66
CA LEU A 157 -8.17 12.22 -1.86
C LEU A 157 -7.71 12.75 -0.50
N ASP A 158 -7.21 13.99 -0.42
CA ASP A 158 -6.81 14.63 0.84
C ASP A 158 -7.99 14.79 1.80
N GLY A 159 -9.19 14.97 1.25
CA GLY A 159 -10.44 15.14 2.02
C GLY A 159 -10.88 13.90 2.79
N ASP A 160 -10.42 12.71 2.41
CA ASP A 160 -10.71 11.47 3.15
C ASP A 160 -9.54 11.08 4.05
N THR A 161 -9.70 11.28 5.34
CA THR A 161 -8.70 10.91 6.35
C THR A 161 -8.93 9.54 6.97
N ALA A 162 -9.99 8.82 6.53
CA ALA A 162 -10.35 7.52 7.08
C ALA A 162 -9.68 6.36 6.33
N VAL A 163 -9.16 6.61 5.12
CA VAL A 163 -8.46 5.64 4.28
C VAL A 163 -6.96 5.92 4.32
N GLU A 164 -6.17 4.87 4.52
CA GLU A 164 -4.72 4.96 4.56
C GLU A 164 -4.14 5.44 3.20
N PRO A 165 -3.08 6.26 3.19
CA PRO A 165 -2.54 6.85 1.98
C PRO A 165 -2.22 5.84 0.86
N HIS A 166 -1.64 4.69 1.20
CA HIS A 166 -1.26 3.66 0.22
C HIS A 166 -2.46 2.90 -0.37
N ARG A 167 -3.67 3.13 0.14
CA ARG A 167 -4.94 2.61 -0.38
C ARG A 167 -5.74 3.66 -1.17
N LYS A 168 -5.14 4.82 -1.40
CA LYS A 168 -5.72 5.88 -2.23
C LYS A 168 -5.12 5.82 -3.63
N HIS A 169 -5.95 5.55 -4.61
CA HIS A 169 -5.56 5.39 -6.00
C HIS A 169 -6.03 6.58 -6.82
N LEU A 170 -5.08 7.24 -7.49
CA LEU A 170 -5.36 8.23 -8.52
C LEU A 170 -5.13 7.62 -9.89
N ILE A 171 -6.13 7.66 -10.76
CA ILE A 171 -6.04 7.20 -12.15
C ILE A 171 -6.14 8.43 -13.05
N PHE A 172 -4.98 8.96 -13.42
CA PHE A 172 -4.82 10.15 -14.24
C PHE A 172 -4.70 9.77 -15.72
N VAL A 173 -5.71 10.14 -16.51
CA VAL A 173 -5.81 9.80 -17.93
C VAL A 173 -5.70 11.07 -18.76
N SER A 174 -4.64 11.21 -19.57
CA SER A 174 -4.42 12.37 -20.44
C SER A 174 -3.54 12.01 -21.63
N ASP A 175 -3.53 12.83 -22.70
CA ASP A 175 -2.52 12.80 -23.76
C ASP A 175 -1.23 13.57 -23.39
N GLY A 176 -1.20 14.18 -22.19
CA GLY A 176 -0.08 14.94 -21.68
C GLY A 176 0.11 16.33 -22.28
N VAL A 177 -0.73 16.72 -23.23
CA VAL A 177 -0.71 18.08 -23.81
C VAL A 177 -1.45 19.02 -22.89
N THR A 178 -0.79 20.11 -22.49
CA THR A 178 -1.36 21.10 -21.57
C THR A 178 -0.97 22.50 -21.99
N TYR A 179 -1.85 23.47 -21.75
CA TYR A 179 -1.63 24.88 -22.13
C TYR A 179 -1.90 25.86 -20.99
N GLN A 180 -2.51 25.38 -19.92
CA GLN A 180 -2.98 26.19 -18.82
C GLN A 180 -2.62 25.52 -17.50
N PHE A 181 -2.64 26.31 -16.44
CA PHE A 181 -2.41 25.87 -15.08
C PHE A 181 -3.41 26.57 -14.14
N CYS A 182 -3.43 26.15 -12.90
CA CYS A 182 -4.24 26.75 -11.84
C CYS A 182 -3.34 27.21 -10.69
N LYS A 183 -3.86 28.04 -9.81
CA LYS A 183 -3.21 28.32 -8.53
C LYS A 183 -3.52 27.20 -7.54
N GLU A 184 -2.64 27.01 -6.57
CA GLU A 184 -2.58 25.84 -5.69
C GLU A 184 -3.92 25.43 -5.07
N ASP A 185 -4.76 26.40 -4.68
CA ASP A 185 -6.03 26.11 -4.01
C ASP A 185 -7.27 26.14 -4.92
N ASP A 186 -7.10 26.49 -6.20
CA ASP A 186 -8.20 26.70 -7.13
C ASP A 186 -8.03 25.92 -8.43
N HIS A 187 -8.72 24.79 -8.55
CA HIS A 187 -8.76 23.99 -9.78
C HIS A 187 -9.80 24.49 -10.80
N THR A 188 -10.51 25.58 -10.50
CA THR A 188 -11.64 26.08 -11.33
C THR A 188 -11.28 27.28 -12.18
N THR A 189 -10.27 28.05 -11.78
CA THR A 189 -9.82 29.21 -12.53
C THR A 189 -8.54 28.88 -13.31
N PRO A 190 -8.62 28.76 -14.65
CA PRO A 190 -7.43 28.52 -15.47
C PRO A 190 -6.62 29.83 -15.62
N TYR A 191 -5.31 29.71 -15.50
CA TYR A 191 -4.31 30.73 -15.72
C TYR A 191 -3.48 30.39 -16.96
N THR A 192 -2.92 31.44 -17.58
CA THR A 192 -2.04 31.34 -18.73
C THR A 192 -1.04 32.46 -18.74
N ARG A 193 -0.14 32.44 -19.74
CA ARG A 193 0.85 33.48 -20.08
C ARG A 193 0.85 33.68 -21.57
N SER A 194 1.33 34.83 -22.05
CA SER A 194 1.57 35.11 -23.47
C SER A 194 2.86 35.89 -23.68
N PHE A 195 3.50 35.66 -24.83
CA PHE A 195 4.67 36.41 -25.26
C PHE A 195 4.26 37.77 -25.85
N ASP A 196 5.15 38.75 -25.73
CA ASP A 196 5.05 40.03 -26.41
C ASP A 196 4.91 39.84 -27.94
N GLY A 197 4.06 40.59 -28.58
CA GLY A 197 3.84 40.52 -30.03
C GLY A 197 5.07 40.77 -30.89
N SER A 198 6.13 41.41 -30.33
CA SER A 198 7.42 41.57 -31.01
C SER A 198 8.20 40.27 -31.15
N LEU A 199 7.92 39.29 -30.30
CA LEU A 199 8.49 37.95 -30.34
C LEU A 199 7.69 36.99 -31.20
N ASN A 200 6.41 37.32 -31.48
CA ASN A 200 5.48 36.51 -32.25
C ASN A 200 5.17 37.19 -33.58
N SER A 201 5.73 36.67 -34.69
CA SER A 201 5.56 37.25 -36.02
C SER A 201 4.16 37.06 -36.62
N ASP A 202 3.30 36.25 -36.05
CA ASP A 202 2.06 35.75 -36.66
C ASP A 202 0.77 36.49 -36.21
N GLY A 203 0.89 37.64 -35.53
CA GLY A 203 -0.25 38.49 -35.16
C GLY A 203 -0.60 38.42 -33.67
N PRO A 204 -1.79 38.89 -33.26
CA PRO A 204 -2.15 39.02 -31.86
C PRO A 204 -2.14 37.64 -31.18
N ASN A 205 -1.40 37.55 -30.09
CA ASN A 205 -1.25 36.32 -29.29
C ASN A 205 -2.61 35.79 -28.86
N GLN A 206 -2.87 34.51 -29.20
CA GLN A 206 -3.97 33.76 -28.64
C GLN A 206 -3.42 32.95 -27.45
N CYS A 207 -3.75 33.35 -26.25
CA CYS A 207 -3.28 32.70 -25.04
C CYS A 207 -3.81 31.26 -24.89
N GLY A 208 -2.97 30.38 -24.35
CA GLY A 208 -3.32 29.00 -24.09
C GLY A 208 -3.27 28.11 -25.34
N THR A 209 -2.41 28.40 -26.31
CA THR A 209 -2.24 27.63 -27.54
C THR A 209 -0.80 27.15 -27.72
N LEU A 210 -0.60 26.18 -28.64
CA LEU A 210 0.73 25.70 -28.99
C LEU A 210 1.59 26.79 -29.64
N SER A 211 0.97 27.84 -30.19
CA SER A 211 1.69 28.94 -30.82
C SER A 211 2.61 29.70 -29.85
N GLU A 212 2.25 29.81 -28.57
CA GLU A 212 3.14 30.39 -27.57
C GLU A 212 4.39 29.56 -27.32
N LEU A 213 4.28 28.25 -27.33
CA LEU A 213 5.42 27.35 -27.21
C LEU A 213 6.29 27.37 -28.49
N ASN A 214 5.68 27.54 -29.65
CA ASN A 214 6.39 27.71 -30.92
C ASN A 214 7.23 29.01 -30.99
N VAL A 215 6.83 30.06 -30.27
CA VAL A 215 7.65 31.28 -30.11
C VAL A 215 8.98 30.92 -29.42
N GLN A 216 8.95 30.01 -28.47
CA GLN A 216 10.11 29.63 -27.68
C GLN A 216 10.96 28.53 -28.33
N TYR A 217 10.33 27.52 -28.92
CA TYR A 217 11.00 26.35 -29.49
C TYR A 217 10.57 26.10 -30.93
N GLU A 218 11.54 26.10 -31.85
CA GLU A 218 11.31 25.71 -33.24
C GLU A 218 11.04 24.18 -33.31
N GLY A 219 10.03 23.77 -34.11
CA GLY A 219 9.71 22.38 -34.36
C GLY A 219 9.11 21.63 -33.17
N VAL A 220 8.65 22.30 -32.14
CA VAL A 220 8.02 21.68 -30.94
C VAL A 220 6.78 20.83 -31.26
N GLU A 221 6.17 21.01 -32.41
CA GLU A 221 5.05 20.18 -32.85
C GLU A 221 5.42 18.71 -33.08
N THR A 222 6.66 18.48 -33.51
CA THR A 222 7.19 17.17 -33.92
C THR A 222 8.40 16.72 -33.13
N SER A 223 8.84 17.51 -32.14
CA SER A 223 10.04 17.22 -31.34
C SER A 223 9.81 17.53 -29.85
N ILE A 224 10.75 17.07 -29.03
CA ILE A 224 10.78 17.40 -27.62
C ILE A 224 11.84 18.52 -27.41
N PRO A 225 11.47 19.66 -26.82
CA PRO A 225 12.45 20.70 -26.48
C PRO A 225 13.64 20.15 -25.69
N LYS A 226 14.83 20.73 -25.87
CA LYS A 226 16.08 20.28 -25.23
C LYS A 226 16.48 18.82 -25.54
N GLY A 227 15.86 18.17 -26.53
CA GLY A 227 16.19 16.85 -27.02
C GLY A 227 15.56 15.67 -26.24
N SER A 228 15.15 15.90 -25.00
CA SER A 228 14.43 14.90 -24.19
C SER A 228 13.53 15.57 -23.16
N ILE A 229 12.52 14.83 -22.70
CA ILE A 229 11.61 15.32 -21.66
C ILE A 229 12.35 15.57 -20.33
N ASP A 230 13.32 14.76 -19.97
CA ASP A 230 14.08 14.90 -18.73
C ASP A 230 14.94 16.16 -18.74
N ASN A 231 15.64 16.42 -19.84
CA ASN A 231 16.41 17.64 -20.01
C ASN A 231 15.52 18.88 -20.01
N TRP A 232 14.37 18.79 -20.66
CA TRP A 232 13.45 19.92 -20.72
C TRP A 232 12.83 20.21 -19.34
N MET A 233 12.35 19.21 -18.62
CA MET A 233 11.79 19.37 -17.28
C MET A 233 12.82 19.87 -16.27
N SER A 234 14.08 19.42 -16.39
CA SER A 234 15.19 19.92 -15.57
C SER A 234 15.50 21.40 -15.86
N ASP A 235 15.52 21.79 -17.14
CA ASP A 235 15.68 23.18 -17.57
C ASP A 235 14.52 24.07 -17.05
N ILE A 236 13.28 23.59 -17.16
CA ILE A 236 12.10 24.28 -16.63
C ILE A 236 12.24 24.50 -15.13
N ALA A 237 12.57 23.45 -14.36
CA ALA A 237 12.72 23.54 -12.91
C ALA A 237 13.77 24.59 -12.52
N GLY A 238 14.94 24.60 -13.17
CA GLY A 238 15.97 25.62 -12.94
C GLY A 238 15.53 27.04 -13.27
N ARG A 239 14.67 27.22 -14.29
CA ARG A 239 14.12 28.55 -14.64
C ARG A 239 12.97 28.96 -13.71
N MET A 240 12.22 28.02 -13.14
CA MET A 240 11.21 28.29 -12.12
C MET A 240 11.82 28.78 -10.80
N GLU A 241 13.05 28.38 -10.49
CA GLU A 241 13.79 28.80 -9.29
C GLU A 241 14.48 30.17 -9.44
N THR A 242 14.46 30.77 -10.62
CA THR A 242 15.16 32.00 -10.94
C THR A 242 14.20 33.13 -11.34
N ASP A 243 14.74 34.33 -11.61
CA ASP A 243 13.96 35.47 -12.11
C ASP A 243 13.31 35.25 -13.50
N ASN A 244 13.54 34.08 -14.12
CA ASN A 244 12.91 33.69 -15.38
C ASN A 244 11.44 33.20 -15.20
N ASP A 245 11.01 33.01 -13.96
CA ASP A 245 9.60 32.85 -13.60
C ASP A 245 9.12 34.02 -12.72
N ASN A 246 8.29 34.91 -13.29
CA ASN A 246 7.63 35.98 -12.54
C ASN A 246 6.11 35.74 -12.55
N GLU A 247 5.50 35.62 -11.38
CA GLU A 247 4.05 35.44 -11.24
C GLU A 247 3.23 36.60 -11.73
N ASP A 248 3.79 37.80 -11.88
CA ASP A 248 3.12 38.96 -12.49
C ASP A 248 2.71 38.71 -13.94
N TRP A 249 3.33 37.73 -14.61
CA TRP A 249 2.95 37.29 -15.95
C TRP A 249 1.73 36.35 -15.97
N ASP A 250 1.34 35.82 -14.82
CA ASP A 250 0.17 34.95 -14.70
C ASP A 250 -1.12 35.79 -14.76
N TYR A 251 -2.02 35.40 -15.61
CA TYR A 251 -3.36 36.03 -15.66
C TYR A 251 -4.44 34.97 -15.95
N PRO A 252 -5.69 35.24 -15.48
CA PRO A 252 -6.81 34.35 -15.77
C PRO A 252 -7.04 34.21 -17.28
N TYR A 253 -7.23 32.98 -17.74
CA TYR A 253 -7.47 32.71 -19.15
C TYR A 253 -8.80 33.29 -19.62
N THR A 254 -8.75 34.21 -20.59
CA THR A 254 -9.92 34.84 -21.20
C THR A 254 -10.06 34.55 -22.70
N GLY A 255 -9.09 33.86 -23.29
CA GLY A 255 -8.96 33.65 -24.73
C GLY A 255 -8.24 34.79 -25.45
N GLN A 256 -7.86 35.86 -24.74
CA GLN A 256 -7.15 37.04 -25.27
C GLN A 256 -5.94 37.34 -24.39
N ALA A 257 -4.84 37.75 -25.02
CA ALA A 257 -3.69 38.28 -24.31
C ALA A 257 -4.03 39.58 -23.58
N PRO A 258 -3.37 39.87 -22.43
CA PRO A 258 -3.58 41.12 -21.73
C PRO A 258 -3.14 42.31 -22.59
N THR A 259 -3.84 43.43 -22.45
CA THR A 259 -3.47 44.69 -23.09
C THR A 259 -2.32 45.41 -22.41
N ASP A 260 -2.03 45.03 -21.15
CA ASP A 260 -0.90 45.53 -20.39
C ASP A 260 0.37 44.75 -20.77
N ASN A 261 1.25 45.43 -21.51
CA ASN A 261 2.51 44.82 -21.96
C ASN A 261 3.47 44.40 -20.83
N SER A 262 3.28 44.91 -19.61
CA SER A 262 4.07 44.44 -18.43
C SER A 262 3.76 43.01 -18.05
N LYS A 263 2.59 42.49 -18.41
CA LYS A 263 2.13 41.15 -18.18
C LYS A 263 2.50 40.14 -19.27
N LEU A 264 3.23 40.57 -20.27
CA LEU A 264 3.68 39.74 -21.39
C LEU A 264 5.13 39.28 -21.19
N LEU A 265 5.43 38.03 -21.53
CA LEU A 265 6.78 37.49 -21.55
C LEU A 265 7.63 38.27 -22.60
N LYS A 266 8.81 38.70 -22.19
CA LYS A 266 9.69 39.57 -23.01
C LYS A 266 10.86 38.81 -23.62
N ASN A 267 11.15 37.62 -23.15
CA ASN A 267 12.28 36.81 -23.52
C ASN A 267 11.85 35.37 -23.78
N LYS A 268 12.39 34.73 -24.81
CA LYS A 268 12.17 33.32 -25.10
C LYS A 268 12.69 32.37 -23.99
N GLU A 269 13.52 32.89 -23.11
CA GLU A 269 14.02 32.15 -21.94
C GLU A 269 13.06 32.25 -20.72
N ASN A 270 12.04 33.12 -20.77
CA ASN A 270 11.02 33.12 -19.73
C ASN A 270 10.22 31.83 -19.76
N VAL A 271 9.77 31.36 -18.59
CA VAL A 271 8.95 30.15 -18.48
C VAL A 271 7.59 30.41 -19.12
N SER A 272 7.26 29.66 -20.16
CA SER A 272 5.98 29.77 -20.88
C SER A 272 4.82 29.16 -20.07
N ASN A 273 3.60 29.42 -20.54
CA ASN A 273 2.38 28.83 -20.00
C ASN A 273 2.43 27.28 -19.99
N VAL A 274 2.90 26.68 -21.10
CA VAL A 274 3.02 25.20 -21.22
C VAL A 274 4.04 24.67 -20.23
N GLU A 275 5.20 25.28 -20.14
CA GLU A 275 6.27 24.86 -19.25
C GLU A 275 5.86 24.96 -17.78
N LYS A 276 5.22 26.05 -17.39
CA LYS A 276 4.68 26.20 -16.03
C LYS A 276 3.60 25.16 -15.75
N ALA A 277 2.71 24.89 -16.71
CA ALA A 277 1.69 23.88 -16.58
C ALA A 277 2.29 22.47 -16.38
N LEU A 278 3.32 22.10 -17.17
CA LEU A 278 4.03 20.83 -17.02
C LEU A 278 4.69 20.71 -15.64
N HIS A 279 5.40 21.77 -15.22
CA HIS A 279 6.10 21.80 -13.93
C HIS A 279 5.13 21.62 -12.75
N LEU A 280 4.03 22.37 -12.72
CA LEU A 280 3.03 22.30 -11.67
C LEU A 280 2.28 20.96 -11.68
N THR A 281 2.02 20.40 -12.85
CA THR A 281 1.42 19.06 -13.01
C THR A 281 2.34 17.99 -12.41
N GLU A 282 3.64 18.00 -12.76
CA GLU A 282 4.60 17.05 -12.22
C GLU A 282 4.78 17.21 -10.71
N SER A 283 4.88 18.45 -10.23
CA SER A 283 5.05 18.73 -8.80
C SER A 283 3.86 18.25 -7.98
N THR A 284 2.63 18.48 -8.47
CA THR A 284 1.40 17.99 -7.81
C THR A 284 1.34 16.47 -7.82
N TYR A 285 1.69 15.83 -8.94
CA TYR A 285 1.70 14.37 -9.05
C TYR A 285 2.72 13.73 -8.09
N LYS A 286 3.94 14.28 -8.03
CA LYS A 286 5.00 13.84 -7.10
C LYS A 286 4.61 14.03 -5.64
N ALA A 287 4.02 15.18 -5.29
CA ALA A 287 3.56 15.45 -3.92
C ALA A 287 2.50 14.42 -3.46
N MET A 288 1.64 13.95 -4.37
CA MET A 288 0.69 12.88 -4.06
C MET A 288 1.41 11.54 -3.83
N GLN A 289 2.42 11.20 -4.65
CA GLN A 289 3.23 10.00 -4.46
C GLN A 289 4.03 10.05 -3.14
N GLU A 290 4.62 11.20 -2.81
CA GLU A 290 5.32 11.43 -1.53
C GLU A 290 4.39 11.35 -0.33
N SER A 291 3.11 11.69 -0.51
CA SER A 291 2.05 11.45 0.49
C SER A 291 1.65 9.98 0.61
N GLY A 292 2.24 9.08 -0.18
CA GLY A 292 1.97 7.65 -0.17
C GLY A 292 0.83 7.20 -1.09
N TYR A 293 0.26 8.10 -1.91
CA TYR A 293 -0.84 7.74 -2.83
C TYR A 293 -0.33 6.88 -4.00
N GLN A 294 -1.15 5.96 -4.45
CA GLN A 294 -0.91 5.12 -5.62
C GLN A 294 -1.34 5.88 -6.88
N CYS A 295 -0.39 6.61 -7.50
CA CYS A 295 -0.68 7.43 -8.67
C CYS A 295 -0.36 6.66 -9.96
N HIS A 296 -1.33 6.62 -10.87
CA HIS A 296 -1.25 5.91 -12.15
C HIS A 296 -1.48 6.89 -13.31
N ALA A 297 -0.43 7.16 -14.08
CA ALA A 297 -0.53 7.98 -15.29
C ALA A 297 -0.81 7.08 -16.51
N VAL A 298 -1.91 7.35 -17.20
CA VAL A 298 -2.38 6.62 -18.38
C VAL A 298 -2.30 7.53 -19.60
N LEU A 299 -1.55 7.10 -20.61
CA LEU A 299 -1.53 7.79 -21.88
C LEU A 299 -2.82 7.51 -22.64
N ALA A 300 -3.61 8.56 -22.88
CA ALA A 300 -4.86 8.47 -23.61
C ALA A 300 -4.65 8.15 -25.09
N ARG A 301 -3.79 8.91 -25.73
CA ARG A 301 -3.34 8.76 -27.12
C ARG A 301 -2.09 9.57 -27.36
N GLU A 302 -1.36 9.22 -28.42
CA GLU A 302 -0.20 9.99 -28.87
C GLU A 302 -0.63 11.13 -29.79
N ILE A 303 -0.58 12.37 -29.33
CA ILE A 303 -0.87 13.58 -30.15
C ILE A 303 0.40 14.36 -30.42
N ARG A 304 1.19 14.62 -29.40
CA ARG A 304 2.47 15.32 -29.45
C ARG A 304 3.54 14.48 -28.79
N GLN A 305 4.74 14.43 -29.38
CA GLN A 305 5.85 13.66 -28.80
C GLN A 305 6.17 14.07 -27.38
N TRP A 306 6.17 15.38 -27.11
CA TRP A 306 6.46 15.89 -25.76
C TRP A 306 5.35 15.55 -24.73
N GLY A 307 4.07 15.56 -25.14
CA GLY A 307 2.97 15.13 -24.27
C GLY A 307 3.06 13.66 -23.93
N THR A 308 3.30 12.80 -24.92
CA THR A 308 3.53 11.37 -24.73
C THR A 308 4.73 11.12 -23.82
N ALA A 309 5.84 11.83 -24.04
CA ALA A 309 7.04 11.70 -23.21
C ALA A 309 6.79 12.19 -21.77
N PHE A 310 5.98 13.23 -21.59
CA PHE A 310 5.61 13.72 -20.27
C PHE A 310 4.76 12.71 -19.50
N MET A 311 3.75 12.09 -20.13
CA MET A 311 2.96 11.03 -19.49
C MET A 311 3.81 9.81 -19.13
N ASN A 312 4.73 9.42 -20.00
CA ASN A 312 5.69 8.36 -19.70
C ASN A 312 6.58 8.71 -18.49
N ARG A 313 7.04 9.96 -18.40
CA ARG A 313 7.84 10.44 -17.26
C ARG A 313 7.03 10.40 -15.95
N LEU A 314 5.78 10.84 -15.92
CA LEU A 314 4.90 10.72 -14.75
C LEU A 314 4.71 9.27 -14.32
N ALA A 315 4.63 8.34 -15.28
CA ALA A 315 4.52 6.91 -15.04
C ALA A 315 5.83 6.25 -14.56
N GLY A 316 6.94 6.98 -14.47
CA GLY A 316 8.24 6.47 -14.08
C GLY A 316 8.96 5.67 -15.18
N GLY A 317 8.63 5.92 -16.46
CA GLY A 317 9.24 5.28 -17.61
C GLY A 317 8.29 5.19 -18.80
N ARG A 318 7.64 4.05 -19.00
CA ARG A 318 6.58 3.92 -20.01
C ARG A 318 5.22 4.02 -19.35
N ALA A 319 4.34 4.84 -19.90
CA ALA A 319 2.95 4.89 -19.46
C ALA A 319 2.34 3.48 -19.53
N VAL A 320 1.82 3.01 -18.40
CA VAL A 320 1.27 1.66 -18.26
C VAL A 320 -0.04 1.58 -19.04
N ASP A 321 -0.33 0.43 -19.61
CA ASP A 321 -1.65 0.21 -20.17
C ASP A 321 -2.70 0.12 -19.03
N PHE A 322 -3.94 0.40 -19.36
CA PHE A 322 -5.02 0.45 -18.37
C PHE A 322 -5.27 -0.92 -17.70
N ASN A 323 -5.02 -2.03 -18.38
CA ASN A 323 -5.18 -3.37 -17.82
C ASN A 323 -4.19 -3.60 -16.67
N SER A 324 -2.96 -3.11 -16.84
CA SER A 324 -1.93 -3.18 -15.78
C SER A 324 -2.33 -2.39 -14.53
N ILE A 325 -2.99 -1.24 -14.70
CA ILE A 325 -3.50 -0.43 -13.59
C ILE A 325 -4.66 -1.13 -12.90
N GLN A 326 -5.60 -1.66 -13.67
CA GLN A 326 -6.72 -2.46 -13.16
C GLN A 326 -6.21 -3.58 -12.25
N HIS A 327 -5.21 -4.33 -12.70
CA HIS A 327 -4.57 -5.34 -11.87
C HIS A 327 -3.95 -4.77 -10.59
N LYS A 328 -3.20 -3.68 -10.64
CA LYS A 328 -2.58 -3.05 -9.46
C LYS A 328 -3.60 -2.56 -8.43
N VAL A 329 -4.76 -2.08 -8.89
CA VAL A 329 -5.85 -1.66 -8.01
C VAL A 329 -6.52 -2.87 -7.36
N LEU A 330 -6.75 -3.93 -8.13
CA LEU A 330 -7.52 -5.11 -7.67
C LEU A 330 -6.69 -6.11 -6.88
N TYR A 331 -5.39 -6.26 -7.15
CA TYR A 331 -4.58 -7.34 -6.57
C TYR A 331 -3.32 -6.86 -5.88
N ALA A 332 -3.04 -7.44 -4.72
CA ALA A 332 -1.85 -7.18 -3.92
C ALA A 332 -0.61 -7.90 -4.48
N VAL A 333 -0.78 -9.15 -4.86
CA VAL A 333 0.25 -9.99 -5.51
C VAL A 333 -0.39 -10.90 -6.55
N ASP A 334 0.40 -11.30 -7.54
CA ASP A 334 -0.06 -12.19 -8.60
C ASP A 334 0.32 -13.65 -8.35
N LYS A 335 -0.26 -14.51 -9.15
CA LYS A 335 0.09 -15.94 -9.25
C LYS A 335 1.59 -16.14 -9.43
N GLY A 336 2.14 -17.11 -8.71
CA GLY A 336 3.57 -17.43 -8.67
C GLY A 336 4.32 -16.74 -7.53
N SER A 337 3.65 -15.89 -6.75
CA SER A 337 4.21 -15.36 -5.50
C SER A 337 4.42 -16.46 -4.49
N THR A 338 5.47 -16.34 -3.67
CA THR A 338 5.80 -17.35 -2.65
C THR A 338 6.12 -16.69 -1.32
N VAL A 339 5.84 -17.39 -0.22
CA VAL A 339 6.30 -17.03 1.12
C VAL A 339 7.13 -18.19 1.65
N ALA A 340 8.39 -17.91 2.00
CA ALA A 340 9.26 -18.85 2.71
C ALA A 340 9.28 -18.48 4.19
N ASP A 341 8.84 -19.38 5.06
CA ASP A 341 8.75 -19.19 6.50
C ASP A 341 9.57 -20.24 7.24
N THR A 342 10.44 -19.79 8.16
CA THR A 342 11.23 -20.65 9.05
C THR A 342 10.77 -20.40 10.47
N VAL A 343 10.37 -21.46 11.15
CA VAL A 343 9.89 -21.44 12.54
C VAL A 343 10.99 -20.97 13.50
N GLY A 344 10.62 -20.27 14.55
CA GLY A 344 11.56 -19.78 15.57
C GLY A 344 12.18 -20.91 16.37
N LYS A 345 13.48 -20.81 16.67
CA LYS A 345 14.30 -21.85 17.35
C LYS A 345 13.74 -22.38 18.65
N SER A 346 12.85 -21.62 19.29
CA SER A 346 12.21 -22.02 20.54
C SER A 346 10.93 -22.82 20.34
N PHE A 347 10.54 -23.07 19.10
CA PHE A 347 9.28 -23.68 18.75
C PHE A 347 9.46 -24.79 17.72
N ASP A 348 8.54 -25.74 17.71
CA ASP A 348 8.34 -26.74 16.68
C ASP A 348 6.99 -26.49 15.99
N LEU A 349 6.90 -26.59 14.68
CA LEU A 349 5.63 -26.55 13.95
C LEU A 349 4.85 -27.85 14.24
N VAL A 350 3.57 -27.71 14.57
CA VAL A 350 2.68 -28.85 14.75
C VAL A 350 2.17 -29.33 13.39
N PRO A 351 2.58 -30.50 12.88
CA PRO A 351 2.16 -30.97 11.55
C PRO A 351 0.64 -31.09 11.41
N GLY A 352 0.13 -30.81 10.19
CA GLY A 352 -1.30 -30.93 9.87
C GLY A 352 -2.18 -29.83 10.46
N THR A 353 -1.59 -28.73 10.92
CA THR A 353 -2.36 -27.59 11.47
C THR A 353 -2.52 -26.42 10.52
N PHE A 354 -2.05 -26.54 9.28
CA PHE A 354 -2.26 -25.50 8.28
C PHE A 354 -3.74 -25.32 7.96
N CYS A 355 -4.20 -24.08 8.05
CA CYS A 355 -5.55 -23.64 7.68
C CYS A 355 -5.43 -22.37 6.84
N LEU A 356 -6.15 -22.30 5.72
CA LEU A 356 -6.12 -21.17 4.81
C LEU A 356 -7.51 -20.63 4.56
N THR A 357 -7.67 -19.32 4.73
CA THR A 357 -8.94 -18.62 4.46
C THR A 357 -8.74 -17.54 3.40
N VAL A 358 -9.76 -17.29 2.57
CA VAL A 358 -9.81 -16.21 1.60
C VAL A 358 -11.08 -15.39 1.84
N GLY A 359 -10.93 -14.10 2.15
CA GLY A 359 -12.08 -13.25 2.48
C GLY A 359 -12.92 -13.80 3.66
N GLY A 360 -12.27 -14.48 4.61
CA GLY A 360 -12.93 -15.11 5.76
C GLY A 360 -13.57 -16.48 5.51
N GLN A 361 -13.51 -16.99 4.27
CA GLN A 361 -14.00 -18.33 3.92
C GLN A 361 -12.84 -19.34 3.97
N GLU A 362 -12.99 -20.39 4.78
CA GLU A 362 -11.99 -21.47 4.87
C GLU A 362 -11.99 -22.32 3.60
N LEU A 363 -10.79 -22.57 3.06
CA LEU A 363 -10.63 -23.42 1.89
C LEU A 363 -10.54 -24.90 2.28
N GLN A 364 -11.20 -25.72 1.48
CA GLN A 364 -11.01 -27.17 1.55
C GLN A 364 -9.56 -27.53 1.15
N TYR A 365 -8.99 -28.52 1.81
CA TYR A 365 -7.62 -28.94 1.56
C TYR A 365 -7.46 -30.45 1.53
N LYS A 366 -6.35 -30.89 0.94
CA LYS A 366 -5.87 -32.27 0.99
C LYS A 366 -4.37 -32.28 1.22
N GLN A 367 -3.95 -33.09 2.16
CA GLN A 367 -2.52 -33.32 2.43
C GLN A 367 -2.04 -34.57 1.68
N ASP A 368 -0.90 -34.46 1.04
CA ASP A 368 -0.17 -35.54 0.37
C ASP A 368 1.30 -35.51 0.81
N GLY A 369 1.68 -36.38 1.73
CA GLY A 369 3.00 -36.35 2.34
C GLY A 369 3.27 -35.07 3.11
N ASN A 370 4.31 -34.33 2.69
CA ASN A 370 4.70 -33.04 3.23
C ASN A 370 4.07 -31.85 2.50
N VAL A 371 3.22 -32.09 1.50
CA VAL A 371 2.54 -31.07 0.70
C VAL A 371 1.07 -31.01 1.09
N THR A 372 0.56 -29.79 1.25
CA THR A 372 -0.87 -29.52 1.47
C THR A 372 -1.39 -28.62 0.34
N TYR A 373 -2.40 -29.07 -0.37
CA TYR A 373 -3.07 -28.33 -1.46
C TYR A 373 -4.39 -27.76 -0.97
N PHE A 374 -4.64 -26.48 -1.23
CA PHE A 374 -5.86 -25.77 -0.82
C PHE A 374 -6.64 -25.28 -2.02
N GLY A 375 -7.96 -25.48 -2.00
CA GLY A 375 -8.89 -25.05 -3.05
C GLY A 375 -8.71 -25.79 -4.38
N GLY A 376 -9.55 -25.47 -5.37
CA GLY A 376 -9.61 -26.24 -6.61
C GLY A 376 -9.95 -27.71 -6.34
N ASP A 377 -9.29 -28.63 -7.03
CA ASP A 377 -9.45 -30.07 -6.83
C ASP A 377 -8.52 -30.63 -5.74
N GLN A 378 -7.81 -29.77 -5.04
CA GLN A 378 -6.84 -30.06 -3.96
C GLN A 378 -5.80 -31.12 -4.37
N ASN A 379 -5.21 -30.96 -5.54
CA ASN A 379 -4.15 -31.84 -6.06
C ASN A 379 -3.11 -31.02 -6.86
N GLU A 380 -2.02 -31.66 -7.24
CA GLU A 380 -0.90 -31.03 -7.96
C GLU A 380 -1.30 -30.33 -9.28
N SER A 381 -2.33 -30.82 -9.96
CA SER A 381 -2.78 -30.27 -11.23
C SER A 381 -3.77 -29.09 -11.10
N ASN A 382 -4.48 -29.00 -9.96
CA ASN A 382 -5.48 -27.95 -9.72
C ASN A 382 -5.59 -27.60 -8.25
N TYR A 383 -4.93 -26.50 -7.86
CA TYR A 383 -4.97 -25.91 -6.52
C TYR A 383 -4.93 -24.39 -6.62
N ARG A 384 -5.40 -23.70 -5.59
CA ARG A 384 -5.31 -22.24 -5.45
C ARG A 384 -4.06 -21.84 -4.67
N PHE A 385 -3.73 -22.61 -3.62
CA PHE A 385 -2.54 -22.41 -2.79
C PHE A 385 -1.93 -23.77 -2.42
N LYS A 386 -0.61 -23.77 -2.21
CA LYS A 386 0.12 -24.97 -1.81
C LYS A 386 1.07 -24.63 -0.67
N ILE A 387 1.15 -25.51 0.32
CA ILE A 387 2.17 -25.47 1.37
C ILE A 387 3.05 -26.71 1.23
N GLU A 388 4.36 -26.50 1.17
CA GLU A 388 5.35 -27.57 1.22
C GLU A 388 6.17 -27.42 2.51
N TYR A 389 6.05 -28.37 3.43
CA TYR A 389 6.69 -28.36 4.74
C TYR A 389 7.95 -29.21 4.76
N ASP A 390 9.06 -28.63 5.21
CA ASP A 390 10.32 -29.33 5.50
C ASP A 390 10.46 -29.52 7.03
N GLY A 391 10.11 -30.71 7.51
CA GLY A 391 10.22 -31.04 8.94
C GLY A 391 11.65 -31.16 9.46
N ALA A 392 12.66 -31.24 8.60
CA ALA A 392 14.06 -31.27 9.03
C ALA A 392 14.61 -29.86 9.30
N ALA A 393 14.14 -28.89 8.52
CA ALA A 393 14.50 -27.48 8.67
C ALA A 393 13.48 -26.69 9.51
N ASP A 394 12.37 -27.31 9.90
CA ASP A 394 11.20 -26.69 10.53
C ASP A 394 10.77 -25.42 9.81
N SER A 395 10.59 -25.54 8.50
CA SER A 395 10.27 -24.46 7.59
C SER A 395 9.22 -24.89 6.57
N PHE A 396 8.56 -23.91 5.94
CA PHE A 396 7.65 -24.20 4.84
C PHE A 396 7.71 -23.14 3.76
N THR A 397 7.32 -23.55 2.55
CA THR A 397 7.05 -22.64 1.44
C THR A 397 5.55 -22.62 1.17
N TRP A 398 4.97 -21.41 1.20
CA TRP A 398 3.61 -21.15 0.77
C TRP A 398 3.62 -20.60 -0.64
N GLU A 399 3.10 -21.37 -1.60
CA GLU A 399 2.94 -20.98 -3.00
C GLU A 399 1.53 -20.44 -3.24
N ILE A 400 1.46 -19.27 -3.87
CA ILE A 400 0.25 -18.55 -4.23
C ILE A 400 0.00 -18.76 -5.72
N ASN A 401 -1.03 -19.54 -6.09
CA ASN A 401 -1.31 -19.93 -7.47
C ASN A 401 -2.49 -19.17 -8.10
N GLU A 402 -2.96 -18.12 -7.43
CA GLU A 402 -3.96 -17.18 -7.95
C GLU A 402 -3.65 -15.75 -7.49
N PRO A 403 -4.14 -14.70 -8.17
CA PRO A 403 -3.99 -13.33 -7.70
C PRO A 403 -4.67 -13.12 -6.33
N VAL A 404 -3.98 -12.48 -5.41
CA VAL A 404 -4.51 -12.11 -4.08
C VAL A 404 -5.16 -10.75 -4.16
N SER A 405 -6.45 -10.67 -3.85
CA SER A 405 -7.19 -9.41 -3.89
C SER A 405 -6.71 -8.39 -2.85
N ASN A 406 -6.60 -7.13 -3.24
CA ASN A 406 -6.36 -6.00 -2.33
C ASN A 406 -7.50 -5.80 -1.31
N PHE A 407 -8.67 -6.38 -1.57
CA PHE A 407 -9.89 -6.14 -0.80
C PHE A 407 -10.30 -7.33 0.06
N ALA A 408 -9.72 -8.50 -0.13
CA ALA A 408 -10.07 -9.71 0.60
C ALA A 408 -8.80 -10.44 1.07
N PRO A 409 -8.48 -10.42 2.38
CA PRO A 409 -7.25 -10.99 2.87
C PRO A 409 -7.23 -12.51 2.68
N VAL A 410 -6.08 -13.02 2.24
CA VAL A 410 -5.74 -14.42 2.32
C VAL A 410 -4.95 -14.62 3.61
N LYS A 411 -5.44 -15.49 4.48
CA LYS A 411 -4.80 -15.79 5.77
C LYS A 411 -4.37 -17.25 5.82
N LEU A 412 -3.09 -17.46 6.10
CA LEU A 412 -2.53 -18.76 6.41
C LEU A 412 -2.27 -18.85 7.91
N SER A 413 -2.92 -19.77 8.58
CA SER A 413 -2.69 -20.06 10.00
C SER A 413 -2.07 -21.43 10.20
N TYR A 414 -1.20 -21.55 11.19
CA TYR A 414 -0.60 -22.80 11.64
C TYR A 414 -0.29 -22.74 13.14
N THR A 415 -0.08 -23.90 13.77
CA THR A 415 0.23 -23.99 15.19
C THR A 415 1.72 -24.25 15.40
N VAL A 416 2.32 -23.48 16.29
CA VAL A 416 3.66 -23.78 16.84
C VAL A 416 3.52 -24.21 18.29
N LYS A 417 4.44 -25.04 18.76
CA LYS A 417 4.54 -25.50 20.15
C LYS A 417 5.94 -25.22 20.68
N LEU A 418 6.03 -24.77 21.94
CA LEU A 418 7.33 -24.58 22.59
C LEU A 418 8.15 -25.87 22.56
N ALA A 419 9.37 -25.78 22.04
CA ALA A 419 10.30 -26.90 21.96
C ALA A 419 10.81 -27.27 23.35
N GLY A 420 10.87 -28.56 23.63
CA GLY A 420 11.39 -29.09 24.88
C GLY A 420 10.50 -28.87 26.11
N THR A 421 11.08 -28.90 27.29
CA THR A 421 10.37 -28.76 28.57
C THR A 421 10.38 -27.27 28.98
N PRO A 422 9.20 -26.67 29.29
CA PRO A 422 9.15 -25.30 29.74
C PRO A 422 9.98 -25.07 31.01
N ALA A 423 10.86 -24.09 31.00
CA ALA A 423 11.64 -23.70 32.16
C ALA A 423 10.76 -22.94 33.17
N ALA A 424 11.05 -23.12 34.49
CA ALA A 424 10.33 -22.38 35.53
C ALA A 424 10.60 -20.88 35.43
N GLY A 425 9.60 -20.06 35.78
CA GLY A 425 9.66 -18.61 35.73
C GLY A 425 8.91 -18.02 34.54
N THR A 426 9.09 -16.71 34.33
CA THR A 426 8.51 -15.97 33.19
C THR A 426 9.55 -15.85 32.08
N HIS A 427 9.19 -16.21 30.88
CA HIS A 427 10.04 -16.23 29.69
C HIS A 427 9.34 -15.53 28.53
N GLY A 428 10.15 -14.90 27.69
CA GLY A 428 9.67 -14.19 26.49
C GLY A 428 9.01 -12.86 26.79
N VAL A 429 8.58 -12.21 25.77
CA VAL A 429 7.86 -10.94 25.73
C VAL A 429 6.73 -11.06 24.73
N MET A 430 5.63 -10.40 24.96
CA MET A 430 4.46 -10.48 24.09
C MET A 430 4.47 -9.37 23.05
N ASP A 431 4.21 -9.74 21.82
CA ASP A 431 3.92 -8.83 20.69
C ASP A 431 2.42 -8.98 20.39
N LEU A 432 1.62 -8.05 20.90
CA LEU A 432 0.16 -8.14 20.87
C LEU A 432 -0.42 -7.76 19.50
N ASN A 433 0.22 -6.83 18.82
CA ASN A 433 -0.25 -6.34 17.51
C ASN A 433 0.37 -7.11 16.33
N GLY A 434 1.38 -7.94 16.59
CA GLY A 434 2.02 -8.76 15.56
C GLY A 434 2.91 -7.99 14.59
N ASP A 435 3.37 -6.79 14.96
CA ASP A 435 4.23 -5.97 14.09
C ASP A 435 5.71 -6.38 14.14
N GLY A 436 6.05 -7.35 14.96
CA GLY A 436 7.41 -7.85 15.14
C GLY A 436 8.21 -7.11 16.19
N TYR A 437 7.61 -6.13 16.85
CA TYR A 437 8.18 -5.42 17.99
C TYR A 437 7.46 -5.85 19.27
N VAL A 438 8.09 -5.59 20.39
CA VAL A 438 7.46 -5.88 21.69
C VAL A 438 6.60 -4.71 22.11
N ASP A 439 5.34 -4.97 22.42
CA ASP A 439 4.35 -3.94 22.82
C ASP A 439 4.57 -3.36 24.21
N ASP A 440 5.53 -3.83 24.97
CA ASP A 440 5.81 -3.28 26.28
C ASP A 440 6.46 -1.91 26.16
N THR A 441 5.65 -0.87 26.27
CA THR A 441 6.08 0.53 26.28
C THR A 441 6.74 0.96 27.59
N THR A 442 6.77 0.09 28.60
CA THR A 442 7.08 0.53 29.95
C THR A 442 8.53 0.46 30.31
N THR A 443 9.45 0.07 29.47
CA THR A 443 10.88 0.16 29.72
C THR A 443 11.69 -1.04 29.26
N LEU A 444 12.74 -0.76 28.51
CA LEU A 444 13.93 -1.61 28.37
C LEU A 444 13.60 -3.10 28.18
N VAL A 445 12.76 -3.37 27.21
CA VAL A 445 12.56 -4.75 26.81
C VAL A 445 13.87 -5.25 26.23
N ASP A 446 14.49 -6.16 26.94
CA ASP A 446 15.64 -6.90 26.44
C ASP A 446 15.14 -7.81 25.33
N VAL A 447 15.17 -7.30 24.07
CA VAL A 447 14.73 -8.00 22.87
C VAL A 447 15.42 -9.36 22.73
N SER A 448 16.58 -9.55 23.40
CA SER A 448 17.28 -10.83 23.45
C SER A 448 16.50 -11.95 24.17
N LYS A 449 15.48 -11.58 24.95
CA LYS A 449 14.59 -12.53 25.66
C LYS A 449 13.32 -12.84 24.90
N ALA A 450 13.06 -12.17 23.78
CA ALA A 450 11.87 -12.43 22.97
C ALA A 450 11.86 -13.88 22.46
N LEU A 451 10.70 -14.52 22.56
CA LEU A 451 10.45 -15.84 21.98
C LEU A 451 9.73 -15.64 20.65
N TYR A 452 10.50 -15.36 19.61
CA TYR A 452 9.96 -15.18 18.27
C TYR A 452 9.41 -16.49 17.71
N THR A 453 8.22 -16.44 17.12
CA THR A 453 7.56 -17.60 16.51
C THR A 453 8.15 -17.96 15.15
N ASN A 454 8.98 -17.08 14.55
CA ASN A 454 9.72 -17.34 13.32
C ASN A 454 11.13 -16.72 13.35
N GLU A 455 12.07 -17.38 12.69
CA GLU A 455 13.40 -16.83 12.37
C GLU A 455 13.32 -15.85 11.22
N SER A 456 12.56 -16.22 10.18
CA SER A 456 12.28 -15.39 9.00
C SER A 456 10.96 -15.79 8.37
N ALA A 457 10.28 -14.83 7.74
CA ALA A 457 9.16 -15.09 6.86
C ALA A 457 9.24 -14.07 5.71
N ILE A 458 9.52 -14.54 4.50
CA ILE A 458 9.87 -13.68 3.36
C ILE A 458 8.87 -13.92 2.24
N LEU A 459 8.15 -12.87 1.86
CA LEU A 459 7.34 -12.83 0.64
C LEU A 459 8.23 -12.47 -0.54
N THR A 460 8.20 -13.29 -1.57
CA THR A 460 8.74 -12.99 -2.90
C THR A 460 7.55 -12.75 -3.82
N PRO A 461 7.15 -11.47 -4.02
CA PRO A 461 5.97 -11.17 -4.80
C PRO A 461 6.24 -11.28 -6.29
N VAL A 462 5.28 -11.77 -7.04
CA VAL A 462 5.20 -11.57 -8.49
C VAL A 462 4.32 -10.36 -8.73
N ALA A 463 4.88 -9.36 -9.41
CA ALA A 463 4.11 -8.19 -9.80
C ALA A 463 3.21 -8.50 -10.98
N THR A 464 2.05 -7.88 -11.02
CA THR A 464 1.01 -8.05 -12.04
C THR A 464 1.47 -7.72 -13.48
N VAL A 465 2.61 -7.09 -13.64
CA VAL A 465 3.22 -6.78 -14.95
C VAL A 465 4.64 -7.34 -14.95
N GLY A 466 4.71 -8.66 -15.14
CA GLY A 466 5.87 -9.34 -15.70
C GLY A 466 7.20 -9.18 -14.95
N GLY A 467 7.25 -9.40 -13.63
CA GLY A 467 8.53 -9.42 -12.95
C GLY A 467 8.42 -9.89 -11.49
N GLN A 468 9.46 -10.53 -11.01
CA GLN A 468 9.63 -10.83 -9.60
C GLN A 468 9.93 -9.50 -8.87
N GLY A 469 9.15 -9.15 -7.86
CA GLY A 469 9.39 -7.99 -7.01
C GLY A 469 10.52 -8.24 -6.01
N GLU A 470 10.91 -7.19 -5.30
CA GLU A 470 11.86 -7.32 -4.19
C GLU A 470 11.27 -8.16 -3.06
N ALA A 471 12.14 -8.92 -2.38
CA ALA A 471 11.75 -9.72 -1.23
C ALA A 471 11.30 -8.84 -0.07
N LEU A 472 10.17 -9.17 0.53
CA LEU A 472 9.54 -8.41 1.61
C LEU A 472 9.45 -9.27 2.87
N GLU A 473 10.02 -8.81 3.99
CA GLU A 473 9.97 -9.54 5.25
C GLU A 473 8.65 -9.28 5.99
N PHE A 474 8.03 -10.34 6.52
CA PHE A 474 6.91 -10.25 7.48
C PHE A 474 7.41 -9.86 8.86
N PRO A 475 6.55 -9.25 9.71
CA PRO A 475 6.84 -9.08 11.12
C PRO A 475 7.21 -10.39 11.83
N LYS A 476 7.93 -10.28 12.96
CA LYS A 476 8.36 -11.41 13.79
C LYS A 476 7.63 -11.38 15.13
N PRO A 477 6.41 -11.92 15.23
CA PRO A 477 5.66 -11.90 16.47
C PRO A 477 6.38 -12.73 17.54
N SER A 478 6.41 -12.21 18.76
CA SER A 478 6.94 -12.88 19.93
C SER A 478 5.83 -13.27 20.89
N VAL A 479 6.09 -14.25 21.73
CA VAL A 479 5.15 -14.74 22.75
C VAL A 479 5.85 -14.87 24.10
N SER A 480 5.05 -14.99 25.16
CA SER A 480 5.56 -15.17 26.51
C SER A 480 4.83 -16.29 27.23
N TYR A 481 5.48 -16.89 28.22
CA TYR A 481 4.83 -17.84 29.13
C TYR A 481 5.38 -17.71 30.55
N THR A 482 4.59 -18.19 31.52
CA THR A 482 5.03 -18.36 32.91
C THR A 482 4.78 -19.80 33.31
N ALA A 483 5.86 -20.49 33.74
CA ALA A 483 5.78 -21.86 34.24
C ALA A 483 6.10 -21.91 35.75
N ALA A 484 5.32 -22.67 36.48
CA ALA A 484 5.59 -22.90 37.91
C ALA A 484 6.88 -23.71 38.09
N ALA A 485 7.65 -23.39 39.13
CA ALA A 485 8.76 -24.23 39.51
C ALA A 485 8.22 -25.59 40.02
N TYR A 486 8.54 -26.66 39.36
CA TYR A 486 8.30 -27.98 39.90
C TYR A 486 9.31 -28.25 41.02
N TYR A 487 8.92 -28.01 42.28
CA TYR A 487 9.66 -28.55 43.38
C TYR A 487 9.41 -30.06 43.42
N TYR A 488 10.38 -30.85 42.98
CA TYR A 488 10.42 -32.26 43.32
C TYR A 488 10.69 -32.33 44.82
N SER A 489 9.64 -32.39 45.65
CA SER A 489 9.81 -32.84 47.00
C SER A 489 10.17 -34.33 46.91
N GLU A 490 11.44 -34.67 47.16
CA GLU A 490 11.76 -36.08 47.42
C GLU A 490 10.72 -36.62 48.41
N PRO A 491 10.10 -37.78 48.12
CA PRO A 491 9.20 -38.37 49.07
C PRO A 491 10.00 -38.54 50.38
N PRO A 492 9.48 -38.13 51.54
CA PRO A 492 10.20 -38.24 52.78
C PRO A 492 10.66 -39.69 52.96
N ALA A 493 11.96 -39.88 53.23
CA ALA A 493 12.56 -41.18 53.46
C ALA A 493 11.66 -41.99 54.36
N SER A 494 11.32 -43.21 53.97
CA SER A 494 10.33 -44.06 54.58
C SER A 494 10.46 -44.07 56.12
N VAL A 495 9.63 -43.30 56.81
CA VAL A 495 9.44 -43.43 58.24
C VAL A 495 8.76 -44.78 58.50
N LYS A 496 9.42 -45.66 59.20
CA LYS A 496 8.83 -46.90 59.69
C LYS A 496 7.51 -46.63 60.36
N ARG A 497 6.44 -47.12 59.76
CA ARG A 497 5.06 -46.95 60.21
C ARG A 497 4.91 -47.64 61.60
N THR A 498 4.93 -46.84 62.67
CA THR A 498 4.33 -47.25 63.96
C THR A 498 2.82 -47.11 63.77
N VAL A 499 2.13 -48.25 63.89
CA VAL A 499 0.67 -48.32 63.83
C VAL A 499 0.11 -47.53 65.00
N SER A 500 -0.55 -46.39 64.77
CA SER A 500 -1.32 -45.66 65.75
C SER A 500 -2.81 -45.82 65.48
N PRO A 501 -3.65 -45.86 66.48
CA PRO A 501 -5.04 -46.30 66.33
C PRO A 501 -5.86 -45.22 65.53
N THR A 502 -6.84 -45.75 64.79
CA THR A 502 -7.81 -45.06 63.99
C THR A 502 -8.46 -43.85 64.72
N THR A 503 -8.12 -42.66 64.33
CA THR A 503 -8.96 -41.46 64.55
C THR A 503 -9.69 -41.14 63.27
N PHE A 504 -10.98 -41.09 63.39
CA PHE A 504 -11.91 -40.71 62.31
C PHE A 504 -11.66 -39.25 61.95
N ASP A 505 -11.14 -38.99 60.75
CA ASP A 505 -10.92 -37.64 60.31
C ASP A 505 -12.19 -37.04 59.66
N ALA A 506 -12.92 -36.23 60.41
CA ALA A 506 -14.10 -35.51 59.96
C ALA A 506 -13.79 -34.31 59.00
N GLY A 507 -12.48 -34.04 58.72
CA GLY A 507 -12.05 -32.84 58.00
C GLY A 507 -12.47 -32.79 56.53
N ILE A 508 -12.48 -33.94 55.86
CA ILE A 508 -12.78 -33.99 54.42
C ILE A 508 -14.27 -33.72 54.10
N ALA A 509 -15.19 -34.17 55.02
CA ALA A 509 -16.61 -33.93 54.83
C ALA A 509 -16.99 -32.43 54.90
N VAL A 510 -16.32 -31.67 55.77
CA VAL A 510 -16.58 -30.24 55.94
C VAL A 510 -16.12 -29.40 54.73
N TYR A 511 -15.02 -29.78 54.09
CA TYR A 511 -14.57 -29.13 52.87
C TYR A 511 -15.42 -29.47 51.65
N ALA A 512 -15.96 -30.66 51.58
CA ALA A 512 -16.88 -31.07 50.51
C ALA A 512 -18.22 -30.34 50.59
N GLU A 513 -18.76 -30.11 51.80
CA GLU A 513 -20.00 -29.34 51.99
C GLU A 513 -19.78 -27.84 51.72
N ALA A 514 -18.64 -27.26 52.08
CA ALA A 514 -18.31 -25.87 51.78
C ALA A 514 -18.16 -25.61 50.26
N ALA A 515 -17.58 -26.56 49.53
CA ALA A 515 -17.47 -26.48 48.09
C ALA A 515 -18.84 -26.60 47.39
N ALA A 516 -19.72 -27.48 47.89
CA ALA A 516 -21.07 -27.66 47.36
C ALA A 516 -21.96 -26.40 47.58
N LEU A 517 -21.80 -25.74 48.73
CA LEU A 517 -22.54 -24.50 49.03
C LEU A 517 -22.07 -23.30 48.19
N SER A 518 -20.78 -23.23 47.84
CA SER A 518 -20.24 -22.16 46.99
C SER A 518 -20.69 -22.33 45.51
N LEU A 519 -20.79 -23.57 45.00
CA LEU A 519 -21.35 -23.84 43.67
C LEU A 519 -22.85 -23.52 43.59
N ALA A 520 -23.65 -23.84 44.62
CA ALA A 520 -25.07 -23.50 44.68
C ALA A 520 -25.34 -22.01 44.76
N GLY A 521 -24.45 -21.24 45.40
CA GLY A 521 -24.49 -19.78 45.43
C GLY A 521 -24.22 -19.13 44.06
N ALA A 522 -23.27 -19.65 43.30
CA ALA A 522 -22.91 -19.15 41.98
C ALA A 522 -24.04 -19.37 40.95
N VAL A 523 -24.69 -20.53 41.00
CA VAL A 523 -25.83 -20.83 40.09
C VAL A 523 -27.04 -19.94 40.39
N LYS A 524 -27.25 -19.52 41.67
CA LYS A 524 -28.38 -18.65 42.05
C LYS A 524 -28.15 -17.17 41.69
N LEU A 525 -26.91 -16.72 41.56
CA LEU A 525 -26.55 -15.38 41.12
C LEU A 525 -26.64 -15.22 39.57
N CYS A 526 -26.30 -16.24 38.80
CA CYS A 526 -26.46 -16.22 37.34
C CYS A 526 -27.93 -16.31 36.89
N GLY A 527 -28.84 -16.94 37.67
CA GLY A 527 -30.26 -17.09 37.32
C GLY A 527 -31.11 -15.83 37.51
N ARG A 528 -30.61 -14.76 38.14
CA ARG A 528 -31.38 -13.54 38.44
C ARG A 528 -31.18 -12.37 37.46
N ARG A 529 -30.33 -12.49 36.46
CA ARG A 529 -30.07 -11.42 35.45
C ARG A 529 -30.86 -11.57 34.16
N GLY A 530 -31.79 -12.51 34.06
CA GLY A 530 -32.58 -12.79 32.84
C GLY A 530 -34.07 -12.47 32.92
N ARG A 531 -34.51 -11.47 33.71
CA ARG A 531 -35.91 -11.03 33.67
C ARG A 531 -36.08 -9.59 34.15
N ARG A 532 -35.79 -8.63 33.29
CA ARG A 532 -36.33 -7.28 33.22
C ARG A 532 -35.89 -6.71 31.89
N ASP A 533 -36.78 -6.71 30.99
CA ASP A 533 -37.28 -5.69 30.09
C ASP A 533 -37.92 -6.40 28.88
N ALA A 534 -39.24 -6.44 28.98
CA ALA A 534 -40.14 -6.51 27.83
C ALA A 534 -40.83 -5.16 27.75
#